data_c2b527c0c10c45a4250263b1b7871f96
#
_entry.id   c2b527c0c10c45a4250263b1b7871f96
#
_cell.length_a   1.000
_cell.length_b   1.000
_cell.length_c   1.000
_cell.angle_alpha   90.00
_cell.angle_beta   90.00
_cell.angle_gamma   90.00
#
_symmetry.space_group_name_H-M   'P 1'
#
loop_
_entity.id
_entity.type
_entity.pdbx_description
1 polymer ?
#
loop_
_entity_poly.entity_id
_entity_poly.type
_entity_poly.pdbx_seq_one_letter_code
_entity_poly.pdbx_strand_id
1 'polypeptide(L)'
;MGIIELLGISVGLSMDAFAVSVCKGLKMKKFSLKQTLIICLFFGGFQSLMPLIGWLVGGLLERYIKEIDHWIAFVLLAYLGIKTIYESVKNKDEDETASDEPAKLDIKELFIMAIATSIDALAVGITFAFLDMQINIFIAIAIIGLITAAICFVGTVLGHKFGSKFKKTAEIIGGVVLILVGLKILLEGLGVVL
;
A
#
# COMPACT_ATOMS: atom_id res chain seq x y z
N MET A 1 -10.45 2.85 -22.90
CA MET A 1 -10.19 1.87 -21.81
C MET A 1 -11.51 1.31 -21.32
N GLY A 2 -11.66 -0.03 -21.32
CA GLY A 2 -12.87 -0.74 -20.88
C GLY A 2 -12.83 -1.15 -19.41
N ILE A 3 -13.94 -1.72 -18.90
CA ILE A 3 -14.08 -2.13 -17.49
C ILE A 3 -13.07 -3.24 -17.10
N ILE A 4 -12.77 -4.17 -18.01
CA ILE A 4 -11.86 -5.30 -17.73
C ILE A 4 -10.43 -4.81 -17.53
N GLU A 5 -9.98 -3.88 -18.36
CA GLU A 5 -8.66 -3.25 -18.23
C GLU A 5 -8.56 -2.48 -16.92
N LEU A 6 -9.63 -1.72 -16.57
CA LEU A 6 -9.69 -1.00 -15.30
C LEU A 6 -9.61 -1.93 -14.08
N LEU A 7 -10.31 -3.07 -14.10
CA LEU A 7 -10.25 -4.06 -13.03
C LEU A 7 -8.83 -4.63 -12.90
N GLY A 8 -8.17 -4.95 -14.02
CA GLY A 8 -6.78 -5.44 -14.02
C GLY A 8 -5.81 -4.42 -13.40
N ILE A 9 -5.91 -3.15 -13.83
CA ILE A 9 -5.11 -2.05 -13.28
C ILE A 9 -5.40 -1.88 -11.77
N SER A 10 -6.68 -1.91 -11.37
CA SER A 10 -7.07 -1.74 -9.96
C SER A 10 -6.48 -2.82 -9.06
N VAL A 11 -6.48 -4.08 -9.52
CA VAL A 11 -5.86 -5.20 -8.78
C VAL A 11 -4.35 -5.01 -8.72
N GLY A 12 -3.70 -4.67 -9.84
CA GLY A 12 -2.25 -4.41 -9.89
C GLY A 12 -1.83 -3.33 -8.89
N LEU A 13 -2.48 -2.16 -8.95
CA LEU A 13 -2.25 -1.03 -8.06
C LEU A 13 -2.50 -1.36 -6.57
N SER A 14 -3.36 -2.35 -6.28
CA SER A 14 -3.67 -2.72 -4.91
C SER A 14 -2.63 -3.62 -4.25
N MET A 15 -1.66 -4.16 -5.00
CA MET A 15 -0.73 -5.16 -4.48
C MET A 15 0.20 -4.59 -3.42
N ASP A 16 0.65 -3.36 -3.56
CA ASP A 16 1.52 -2.70 -2.57
C ASP A 16 0.75 -2.45 -1.27
N ALA A 17 -0.47 -1.94 -1.37
CA ALA A 17 -1.36 -1.74 -0.25
C ALA A 17 -1.73 -3.07 0.43
N PHE A 18 -1.91 -4.16 -0.33
CA PHE A 18 -2.10 -5.51 0.19
C PHE A 18 -0.92 -5.96 1.05
N ALA A 19 0.32 -5.84 0.52
CA ALA A 19 1.53 -6.26 1.24
C ALA A 19 1.66 -5.51 2.59
N VAL A 20 1.43 -4.20 2.60
CA VAL A 20 1.45 -3.40 3.82
C VAL A 20 0.31 -3.79 4.77
N SER A 21 -0.88 -4.07 4.25
CA SER A 21 -2.04 -4.49 5.05
C SER A 21 -1.82 -5.86 5.71
N VAL A 22 -1.16 -6.78 5.03
CA VAL A 22 -0.71 -8.05 5.61
C VAL A 22 0.23 -7.78 6.78
N CYS A 23 1.26 -6.93 6.60
CA CYS A 23 2.20 -6.58 7.67
C CYS A 23 1.50 -5.94 8.89
N LYS A 24 0.50 -5.08 8.67
CA LYS A 24 -0.31 -4.50 9.76
C LYS A 24 -1.17 -5.55 10.45
N GLY A 25 -1.76 -6.49 9.70
CA GLY A 25 -2.51 -7.62 10.25
C GLY A 25 -1.66 -8.52 11.14
N LEU A 26 -0.40 -8.79 10.72
CA LEU A 26 0.58 -9.57 11.48
C LEU A 26 0.88 -8.98 12.88
N LYS A 27 0.94 -7.64 12.96
CA LYS A 27 1.21 -6.92 14.22
C LYS A 27 0.00 -6.85 15.17
N MET A 28 -1.20 -7.25 14.73
CA MET A 28 -2.41 -7.24 15.56
C MET A 28 -2.41 -8.40 16.55
N LYS A 29 -2.31 -8.11 17.85
CA LYS A 29 -2.45 -9.13 18.92
C LYS A 29 -3.84 -9.78 18.93
N LYS A 30 -4.90 -8.97 18.81
CA LYS A 30 -6.31 -9.39 18.63
C LYS A 30 -6.86 -8.76 17.36
N PHE A 31 -7.65 -9.50 16.60
CA PHE A 31 -8.31 -8.95 15.41
C PHE A 31 -9.23 -7.81 15.81
N SER A 32 -9.02 -6.65 15.23
CA SER A 32 -9.84 -5.45 15.46
C SER A 32 -10.45 -4.98 14.17
N LEU A 33 -11.75 -5.20 14.00
CA LEU A 33 -12.48 -4.73 12.83
C LEU A 33 -12.34 -3.21 12.63
N LYS A 34 -12.34 -2.45 13.75
CA LYS A 34 -12.15 -0.99 13.70
C LYS A 34 -10.82 -0.60 13.08
N GLN A 35 -9.73 -1.24 13.52
CA GLN A 35 -8.38 -0.98 12.97
C GLN A 35 -8.30 -1.41 11.51
N THR A 36 -8.87 -2.57 11.16
CA THR A 36 -8.94 -3.06 9.78
C THR A 36 -9.68 -2.07 8.88
N LEU A 37 -10.84 -1.55 9.30
CA LEU A 37 -11.60 -0.57 8.53
C LEU A 37 -10.83 0.76 8.37
N ILE A 38 -10.09 1.20 9.40
CA ILE A 38 -9.22 2.38 9.28
C ILE A 38 -8.14 2.14 8.24
N ILE A 39 -7.47 0.99 8.25
CA ILE A 39 -6.47 0.61 7.25
C ILE A 39 -7.07 0.64 5.84
N CYS A 40 -8.23 -0.02 5.64
CA CYS A 40 -8.94 -0.04 4.36
C CYS A 40 -9.32 1.37 3.88
N LEU A 41 -9.78 2.23 4.79
CA LEU A 41 -10.17 3.60 4.47
C LEU A 41 -8.95 4.43 4.04
N PHE A 42 -7.81 4.30 4.73
CA PHE A 42 -6.59 5.01 4.35
C PHE A 42 -6.08 4.55 2.99
N PHE A 43 -5.83 3.27 2.81
CA PHE A 43 -5.29 2.76 1.54
C PHE A 43 -6.27 2.93 0.39
N GLY A 44 -7.52 2.55 0.54
CA GLY A 44 -8.55 2.73 -0.49
C GLY A 44 -8.83 4.20 -0.80
N GLY A 45 -8.85 5.06 0.24
CA GLY A 45 -9.04 6.50 0.10
C GLY A 45 -7.89 7.17 -0.66
N PHE A 46 -6.64 6.89 -0.30
CA PHE A 46 -5.48 7.43 -1.01
C PHE A 46 -5.35 6.85 -2.41
N GLN A 47 -5.68 5.58 -2.61
CA GLN A 47 -5.69 4.94 -3.92
C GLN A 47 -6.79 5.48 -4.85
N SER A 48 -7.83 6.12 -4.32
CA SER A 48 -8.81 6.90 -5.08
C SER A 48 -8.36 8.34 -5.29
N LEU A 49 -7.81 8.96 -4.24
CA LEU A 49 -7.45 10.38 -4.23
C LEU A 49 -6.29 10.66 -5.20
N MET A 50 -5.28 9.80 -5.24
CA MET A 50 -4.08 10.00 -6.06
C MET A 50 -4.38 9.98 -7.57
N PRO A 51 -5.15 9.02 -8.14
CA PRO A 51 -5.52 9.11 -9.55
C PRO A 51 -6.39 10.33 -9.88
N LEU A 52 -7.22 10.78 -8.93
CA LEU A 52 -7.99 12.02 -9.11
C LEU A 52 -7.06 13.24 -9.23
N ILE A 53 -6.09 13.35 -8.33
CA ILE A 53 -5.06 14.40 -8.39
C ILE A 53 -4.27 14.29 -9.69
N GLY A 54 -3.81 13.10 -10.05
CA GLY A 54 -3.08 12.83 -11.27
C GLY A 54 -3.86 13.24 -12.52
N TRP A 55 -5.13 12.92 -12.58
CA TRP A 55 -6.01 13.32 -13.68
C TRP A 55 -6.21 14.83 -13.78
N LEU A 56 -6.44 15.51 -12.64
CA LEU A 56 -6.62 16.97 -12.60
C LEU A 56 -5.35 17.74 -13.00
N VAL A 57 -4.18 17.20 -12.70
CA VAL A 57 -2.90 17.87 -12.87
C VAL A 57 -2.09 17.30 -14.05
N GLY A 58 -2.65 16.27 -14.72
CA GLY A 58 -1.99 15.50 -15.76
C GLY A 58 -1.33 16.33 -16.87
N GLY A 59 -1.96 17.44 -17.28
CA GLY A 59 -1.38 18.33 -18.27
C GLY A 59 -0.16 19.16 -17.82
N LEU A 60 0.08 19.26 -16.50
CA LEU A 60 1.15 20.10 -15.94
C LEU A 60 2.34 19.28 -15.42
N LEU A 61 2.15 18.03 -15.02
CA LEU A 61 3.13 17.25 -14.26
C LEU A 61 3.77 16.07 -14.99
N GLU A 62 3.35 15.72 -16.20
CA GLU A 62 3.84 14.54 -16.92
C GLU A 62 5.37 14.46 -16.98
N ARG A 63 6.04 15.61 -17.08
CA ARG A 63 7.50 15.71 -17.26
C ARG A 63 8.27 15.53 -15.93
N TYR A 64 7.68 15.87 -14.78
CA TYR A 64 8.39 15.92 -13.49
C TYR A 64 8.16 14.66 -12.62
N ILE A 65 7.01 14.00 -12.76
CA ILE A 65 6.66 12.85 -11.90
C ILE A 65 7.45 11.61 -12.33
N LYS A 66 7.64 11.36 -13.61
CA LYS A 66 8.34 10.17 -14.14
C LYS A 66 9.80 10.03 -13.70
N GLU A 67 10.43 11.11 -13.24
CA GLU A 67 11.84 11.06 -12.84
C GLU A 67 12.06 10.81 -11.33
N ILE A 68 11.06 11.05 -10.48
CA ILE A 68 11.25 11.10 -9.01
C ILE A 68 10.37 10.08 -8.27
N ASP A 69 9.24 9.66 -8.84
CA ASP A 69 8.24 8.82 -8.17
C ASP A 69 8.81 7.49 -7.67
N HIS A 70 9.58 6.79 -8.49
CA HIS A 70 10.22 5.52 -8.16
C HIS A 70 11.28 5.64 -7.04
N TRP A 71 12.00 6.77 -6.95
CA TRP A 71 12.94 7.02 -5.87
C TRP A 71 12.23 7.25 -4.54
N ILE A 72 11.15 8.04 -4.54
CA ILE A 72 10.36 8.30 -3.33
C ILE A 72 9.71 7.01 -2.84
N ALA A 73 9.08 6.23 -3.73
CA ALA A 73 8.48 4.96 -3.38
C ALA A 73 9.51 3.98 -2.80
N PHE A 74 10.68 3.85 -3.44
CA PHE A 74 11.76 3.00 -2.94
C PHE A 74 12.23 3.40 -1.53
N VAL A 75 12.54 4.68 -1.31
CA VAL A 75 13.04 5.16 0.00
C VAL A 75 12.01 4.92 1.10
N LEU A 76 10.71 5.19 0.83
CA LEU A 76 9.65 4.99 1.81
C LEU A 76 9.42 3.50 2.12
N LEU A 77 9.36 2.65 1.09
CA LEU A 77 9.18 1.20 1.28
C LEU A 77 10.40 0.53 1.92
N ALA A 78 11.61 0.94 1.55
CA ALA A 78 12.84 0.47 2.17
C ALA A 78 12.92 0.88 3.65
N TYR A 79 12.65 2.14 3.97
CA TYR A 79 12.57 2.61 5.35
C TYR A 79 11.58 1.80 6.18
N LEU A 80 10.40 1.56 5.63
CA LEU A 80 9.35 0.80 6.29
C LEU A 80 9.73 -0.67 6.50
N GLY A 81 10.28 -1.29 5.47
CA GLY A 81 10.76 -2.67 5.54
C GLY A 81 11.87 -2.84 6.60
N ILE A 82 12.86 -1.95 6.60
CA ILE A 82 13.96 -1.94 7.59
C ILE A 82 13.39 -1.71 9.00
N LYS A 83 12.48 -0.73 9.18
CA LYS A 83 11.83 -0.47 10.46
C LYS A 83 11.08 -1.70 10.98
N THR A 84 10.31 -2.38 10.14
CA THR A 84 9.56 -3.59 10.49
C THR A 84 10.49 -4.72 10.94
N ILE A 85 11.59 -4.95 10.20
CA ILE A 85 12.59 -5.96 10.56
C ILE A 85 13.27 -5.59 11.87
N TYR A 86 13.68 -4.33 12.05
CA TYR A 86 14.34 -3.85 13.26
C TYR A 86 13.46 -4.02 14.50
N GLU A 87 12.18 -3.64 14.41
CA GLU A 87 11.21 -3.82 15.50
C GLU A 87 11.03 -5.31 15.84
N SER A 88 10.92 -6.18 14.84
CA SER A 88 10.77 -7.62 15.02
C SER A 88 11.99 -8.29 15.70
N VAL A 89 13.20 -7.76 15.43
CA VAL A 89 14.44 -8.28 16.04
C VAL A 89 14.65 -7.73 17.45
N LYS A 90 14.31 -6.43 17.68
CA LYS A 90 14.55 -5.74 18.95
C LYS A 90 13.56 -6.16 20.03
N ASN A 91 12.29 -6.39 19.68
CA ASN A 91 11.25 -6.76 20.66
C ASN A 91 11.34 -8.23 21.10
N LYS A 92 12.55 -8.70 21.37
CA LYS A 92 12.79 -10.06 21.84
C LYS A 92 12.26 -10.32 23.27
N ASP A 93 12.08 -9.27 24.08
CA ASP A 93 11.91 -9.40 25.52
C ASP A 93 10.61 -8.76 26.08
N GLU A 94 9.73 -8.20 25.26
CA GLU A 94 8.51 -7.53 25.75
C GLU A 94 7.22 -8.37 25.65
N ASP A 95 7.28 -9.65 25.30
CA ASP A 95 6.10 -10.50 25.09
C ASP A 95 5.45 -11.02 26.41
N GLU A 96 5.94 -10.65 27.60
CA GLU A 96 5.40 -11.18 28.87
C GLU A 96 4.54 -10.21 29.70
N THR A 97 4.42 -8.95 29.34
CA THR A 97 3.43 -8.08 30.00
C THR A 97 2.20 -7.92 29.11
N ALA A 98 1.33 -8.89 29.21
CA ALA A 98 0.03 -8.90 28.56
C ALA A 98 -0.88 -7.78 29.11
N SER A 99 -0.74 -6.57 28.57
CA SER A 99 -1.88 -5.67 28.53
C SER A 99 -2.78 -6.13 27.39
N ASP A 100 -4.01 -6.47 27.70
CA ASP A 100 -5.07 -6.92 26.77
C ASP A 100 -5.54 -5.83 25.79
N GLU A 101 -4.87 -4.69 25.77
CA GLU A 101 -5.19 -3.59 24.87
C GLU A 101 -4.69 -3.87 23.44
N PRO A 102 -5.55 -3.64 22.41
CA PRO A 102 -5.13 -3.73 21.04
C PRO A 102 -3.99 -2.72 20.79
N ALA A 103 -2.90 -3.17 20.17
CA ALA A 103 -1.78 -2.29 19.81
C ALA A 103 -2.31 -1.03 19.14
N LYS A 104 -1.94 0.15 19.65
CA LYS A 104 -2.42 1.44 19.10
C LYS A 104 -1.93 1.57 17.66
N LEU A 105 -2.88 1.77 16.75
CA LEU A 105 -2.57 2.03 15.35
C LEU A 105 -1.92 3.42 15.25
N ASP A 106 -0.68 3.48 14.78
CA ASP A 106 -0.02 4.76 14.50
C ASP A 106 -0.58 5.34 13.18
N ILE A 107 -1.42 6.37 13.34
CA ILE A 107 -2.07 7.04 12.20
C ILE A 107 -1.06 7.78 11.32
N LYS A 108 0.03 8.31 11.88
CA LYS A 108 1.08 8.99 11.11
C LYS A 108 1.81 8.00 10.21
N GLU A 109 2.18 6.85 10.77
CA GLU A 109 2.80 5.77 10.02
C GLU A 109 1.86 5.29 8.90
N LEU A 110 0.57 5.10 9.20
CA LEU A 110 -0.43 4.66 8.23
C LEU A 110 -0.61 5.68 7.09
N PHE A 111 -0.61 6.97 7.41
CA PHE A 111 -0.69 8.05 6.43
C PHE A 111 0.50 8.05 5.47
N ILE A 112 1.72 7.94 6.00
CA ILE A 112 2.95 7.89 5.19
C ILE A 112 2.93 6.66 4.26
N MET A 113 2.51 5.50 4.79
CA MET A 113 2.37 4.28 4.01
C MET A 113 1.33 4.42 2.89
N ALA A 114 0.17 4.99 3.18
CA ALA A 114 -0.89 5.18 2.21
C ALA A 114 -0.45 6.10 1.06
N ILE A 115 0.29 7.16 1.36
CA ILE A 115 0.91 8.00 0.32
C ILE A 115 1.91 7.18 -0.50
N ALA A 116 2.83 6.49 0.17
CA ALA A 116 3.90 5.74 -0.52
C ALA A 116 3.34 4.67 -1.48
N THR A 117 2.31 3.94 -1.06
CA THR A 117 1.69 2.87 -1.87
C THR A 117 0.73 3.37 -2.94
N SER A 118 0.42 4.67 -2.98
CA SER A 118 -0.50 5.25 -3.96
C SER A 118 0.16 6.22 -4.96
N ILE A 119 1.50 6.31 -4.94
CA ILE A 119 2.25 7.15 -5.91
C ILE A 119 2.10 6.61 -7.32
N ASP A 120 2.08 5.30 -7.51
CA ASP A 120 1.82 4.64 -8.78
C ASP A 120 0.40 4.96 -9.31
N ALA A 121 -0.59 5.03 -8.43
CA ALA A 121 -1.94 5.45 -8.76
C ALA A 121 -2.01 6.91 -9.25
N LEU A 122 -1.13 7.78 -8.74
CA LEU A 122 -0.98 9.15 -9.25
C LEU A 122 -0.55 9.14 -10.72
N ALA A 123 0.46 8.33 -11.08
CA ALA A 123 0.93 8.18 -12.45
C ALA A 123 -0.15 7.63 -13.38
N VAL A 124 -0.92 6.63 -12.91
CA VAL A 124 -2.06 6.09 -13.66
C VAL A 124 -3.14 7.17 -13.85
N GLY A 125 -3.41 8.00 -12.86
CA GLY A 125 -4.34 9.13 -12.97
C GLY A 125 -3.91 10.14 -14.04
N ILE A 126 -2.61 10.45 -14.13
CA ILE A 126 -2.06 11.30 -15.21
C ILE A 126 -2.32 10.64 -16.57
N THR A 127 -2.06 9.34 -16.68
CA THR A 127 -2.33 8.59 -17.92
C THR A 127 -3.82 8.65 -18.29
N PHE A 128 -4.72 8.59 -17.32
CA PHE A 128 -6.17 8.70 -17.54
C PHE A 128 -6.58 10.06 -18.14
N ALA A 129 -5.82 11.12 -17.89
CA ALA A 129 -6.08 12.42 -18.48
C ALA A 129 -5.88 12.45 -20.01
N PHE A 130 -5.06 11.54 -20.56
CA PHE A 130 -4.73 11.47 -21.98
C PHE A 130 -5.41 10.29 -22.70
N LEU A 131 -6.03 9.38 -21.95
CA LEU A 131 -6.73 8.23 -22.53
C LEU A 131 -8.19 8.60 -22.86
N ASP A 132 -8.65 8.14 -24.02
CA ASP A 132 -10.08 8.16 -24.35
C ASP A 132 -10.80 7.09 -23.52
N MET A 133 -11.30 7.50 -22.37
CA MET A 133 -11.96 6.62 -21.40
C MET A 133 -13.43 6.43 -21.78
N GLN A 134 -13.85 5.18 -21.96
CA GLN A 134 -15.27 4.82 -22.12
C GLN A 134 -16.05 4.90 -20.81
N ILE A 135 -15.36 4.98 -19.68
CA ILE A 135 -15.91 5.02 -18.32
C ILE A 135 -15.67 6.40 -17.72
N ASN A 136 -16.66 6.91 -17.01
CA ASN A 136 -16.52 8.16 -16.27
C ASN A 136 -15.39 8.04 -15.25
N ILE A 137 -14.50 9.05 -15.23
CA ILE A 137 -13.30 9.08 -14.35
C ILE A 137 -13.67 8.87 -12.87
N PHE A 138 -14.76 9.46 -12.38
CA PHE A 138 -15.17 9.31 -11.00
C PHE A 138 -15.58 7.86 -10.66
N ILE A 139 -16.19 7.16 -11.63
CA ILE A 139 -16.52 5.73 -11.48
C ILE A 139 -15.23 4.91 -11.47
N ALA A 140 -14.28 5.20 -12.35
CA ALA A 140 -12.99 4.52 -12.40
C ALA A 140 -12.22 4.65 -11.07
N ILE A 141 -12.15 5.86 -10.53
CA ILE A 141 -11.49 6.17 -9.27
C ILE A 141 -12.18 5.45 -8.09
N ALA A 142 -13.52 5.44 -8.07
CA ALA A 142 -14.28 4.73 -7.04
C ALA A 142 -14.03 3.21 -7.09
N ILE A 143 -13.97 2.62 -8.28
CA ILE A 143 -13.65 1.19 -8.47
C ILE A 143 -12.25 0.89 -7.94
N ILE A 144 -11.23 1.69 -8.30
CA ILE A 144 -9.85 1.50 -7.82
C ILE A 144 -9.83 1.50 -6.28
N GLY A 145 -10.44 2.50 -5.65
CA GLY A 145 -10.45 2.60 -4.19
C GLY A 145 -11.21 1.47 -3.49
N LEU A 146 -12.36 1.05 -4.03
CA LEU A 146 -13.14 -0.04 -3.47
C LEU A 146 -12.41 -1.39 -3.58
N ILE A 147 -11.79 -1.67 -4.72
CA ILE A 147 -10.99 -2.88 -4.92
C ILE A 147 -9.80 -2.88 -3.96
N THR A 148 -9.08 -1.76 -3.86
CA THR A 148 -7.97 -1.63 -2.92
C THR A 148 -8.42 -1.85 -1.47
N ALA A 149 -9.52 -1.24 -1.05
CA ALA A 149 -10.06 -1.43 0.29
C ALA A 149 -10.44 -2.91 0.57
N ALA A 150 -11.07 -3.57 -0.40
CA ALA A 150 -11.42 -5.00 -0.29
C ALA A 150 -10.15 -5.88 -0.19
N ILE A 151 -9.15 -5.62 -1.01
CA ILE A 151 -7.87 -6.34 -1.02
C ILE A 151 -7.11 -6.09 0.29
N CYS A 152 -7.09 -4.86 0.81
CA CYS A 152 -6.50 -4.53 2.11
C CYS A 152 -7.22 -5.22 3.28
N PHE A 153 -8.54 -5.35 3.22
CA PHE A 153 -9.31 -6.10 4.20
C PHE A 153 -8.87 -7.56 4.24
N VAL A 154 -8.80 -8.21 3.07
CA VAL A 154 -8.31 -9.59 2.95
C VAL A 154 -6.87 -9.70 3.46
N GLY A 155 -5.99 -8.77 3.08
CA GLY A 155 -4.60 -8.72 3.52
C GLY A 155 -4.48 -8.64 5.05
N THR A 156 -5.24 -7.75 5.68
CA THR A 156 -5.23 -7.60 7.15
C THR A 156 -5.73 -8.86 7.86
N VAL A 157 -6.80 -9.49 7.36
CA VAL A 157 -7.34 -10.75 7.93
C VAL A 157 -6.34 -11.89 7.76
N LEU A 158 -5.75 -12.05 6.58
CA LEU A 158 -4.73 -13.06 6.33
C LEU A 158 -3.51 -12.83 7.23
N GLY A 159 -3.00 -11.60 7.30
CA GLY A 159 -1.89 -11.23 8.16
C GLY A 159 -2.15 -11.60 9.62
N HIS A 160 -3.32 -11.24 10.15
CA HIS A 160 -3.69 -11.60 11.52
C HIS A 160 -3.76 -13.11 11.76
N LYS A 161 -4.38 -13.87 10.84
CA LYS A 161 -4.49 -15.34 10.97
C LYS A 161 -3.12 -16.03 10.97
N PHE A 162 -2.22 -15.59 10.10
CA PHE A 162 -0.87 -16.14 10.01
C PHE A 162 0.04 -15.64 11.13
N GLY A 163 -0.12 -14.38 11.56
CA GLY A 163 0.72 -13.73 12.56
C GLY A 163 0.62 -14.34 13.96
N SER A 164 -0.54 -14.85 14.35
CA SER A 164 -0.72 -15.47 15.67
C SER A 164 0.19 -16.70 15.89
N LYS A 165 0.56 -17.41 14.83
CA LYS A 165 1.37 -18.63 14.89
C LYS A 165 2.85 -18.43 14.53
N PHE A 166 3.17 -17.41 13.73
CA PHE A 166 4.51 -17.15 13.19
C PHE A 166 4.87 -15.65 13.16
N LYS A 167 4.45 -14.90 14.18
CA LYS A 167 4.53 -13.42 14.23
C LYS A 167 5.90 -12.90 13.80
N LYS A 168 6.97 -13.36 14.42
CA LYS A 168 8.33 -12.88 14.16
C LYS A 168 8.80 -13.20 12.74
N THR A 169 8.61 -14.44 12.30
CA THR A 169 9.00 -14.87 10.95
C THR A 169 8.21 -14.11 9.90
N ALA A 170 6.92 -13.90 10.14
CA ALA A 170 6.03 -13.18 9.23
C ALA A 170 6.35 -11.68 9.15
N GLU A 171 6.74 -11.03 10.27
CA GLU A 171 7.19 -9.64 10.28
C GLU A 171 8.51 -9.46 9.50
N ILE A 172 9.45 -10.38 9.65
CA ILE A 172 10.70 -10.35 8.87
C ILE A 172 10.43 -10.56 7.38
N ILE A 173 9.61 -11.55 7.03
CA ILE A 173 9.22 -11.80 5.63
C ILE A 173 8.49 -10.58 5.06
N GLY A 174 7.54 -10.00 5.79
CA GLY A 174 6.84 -8.78 5.37
C GLY A 174 7.77 -7.60 5.13
N GLY A 175 8.73 -7.37 6.03
CA GLY A 175 9.75 -6.34 5.85
C GLY A 175 10.63 -6.57 4.64
N VAL A 176 11.04 -7.82 4.39
CA VAL A 176 11.81 -8.20 3.19
C VAL A 176 10.98 -7.98 1.92
N VAL A 177 9.71 -8.39 1.92
CA VAL A 177 8.81 -8.17 0.77
C VAL A 177 8.68 -6.68 0.46
N LEU A 178 8.51 -5.82 1.46
CA LEU A 178 8.43 -4.36 1.25
C LEU A 178 9.71 -3.80 0.61
N ILE A 179 10.88 -4.25 1.05
CA ILE A 179 12.17 -3.83 0.46
C ILE A 179 12.26 -4.32 -0.99
N LEU A 180 11.87 -5.57 -1.27
CA LEU A 180 11.91 -6.13 -2.63
C LEU A 180 10.95 -5.43 -3.57
N VAL A 181 9.72 -5.10 -3.10
CA VAL A 181 8.74 -4.31 -3.87
C VAL A 181 9.29 -2.91 -4.16
N GLY A 182 9.84 -2.23 -3.16
CA GLY A 182 10.47 -0.93 -3.35
C GLY A 182 11.63 -0.99 -4.37
N LEU A 183 12.48 -2.02 -4.27
CA LEU A 183 13.58 -2.24 -5.21
C LEU A 183 13.08 -2.50 -6.63
N LYS A 184 12.03 -3.31 -6.77
CA LYS A 184 11.40 -3.57 -8.08
C LYS A 184 10.90 -2.28 -8.72
N ILE A 185 10.15 -1.45 -7.98
CA ILE A 185 9.65 -0.16 -8.46
C ILE A 185 10.81 0.75 -8.90
N LEU A 186 11.90 0.77 -8.12
CA LEU A 186 13.09 1.55 -8.48
C LEU A 186 13.72 1.07 -9.80
N LEU A 187 13.89 -0.25 -9.96
CA LEU A 187 14.50 -0.83 -11.17
C LEU A 187 13.63 -0.62 -12.41
N GLU A 188 12.31 -0.76 -12.28
CA GLU A 188 11.36 -0.45 -13.37
C GLU A 188 11.42 1.04 -13.75
N GLY A 189 11.49 1.95 -12.78
CA GLY A 189 11.62 3.38 -13.02
C GLY A 189 12.96 3.78 -13.65
N LEU A 190 14.03 3.02 -13.41
CA LEU A 190 15.35 3.20 -14.04
C LEU A 190 15.46 2.54 -15.43
N GLY A 191 14.38 1.88 -15.90
CA GLY A 191 14.39 1.19 -17.21
C GLY A 191 15.16 -0.13 -17.21
N VAL A 192 15.53 -0.64 -16.05
CA VAL A 192 16.13 -1.99 -15.88
C VAL A 192 14.97 -2.97 -15.78
N VAL A 193 14.50 -3.46 -16.93
CA VAL A 193 13.47 -4.51 -16.99
C VAL A 193 14.10 -5.84 -16.58
N LEU A 194 13.58 -6.44 -15.51
CA LEU A 194 13.83 -7.85 -15.17
C LEU A 194 12.77 -8.72 -15.84
#